data_d2bc0e668a61b19055e3104f111d23a3
#
_entry.id   d2bc0e668a61b19055e3104f111d23a3
#
_cell.length_a   1.000
_cell.length_b   1.000
_cell.length_c   1.000
_cell.angle_alpha   90.00
_cell.angle_beta   90.00
_cell.angle_gamma   90.00
#
_symmetry.space_group_name_H-M   'P 1'
#
loop_
_entity.id
_entity.type
_entity.pdbx_description
1 polymer ?
#
loop_
_entity_poly.entity_id
_entity_poly.type
_entity_poly.pdbx_seq_one_letter_code
_entity_poly.pdbx_strand_id
1 'polypeptide(L)'
;MGGLQIMKEYIMALDQGTTSSRCILFDHAGKIVTMAQKEFTQIYPQPGWVEQNPREIWSSQMSVAIEAMANIGASSKNIRAIGITNQREPTIVWDKKTGEPVYNAIVWQCRRTAEQIDELKEKGYGPMLQKRTGLVPDAYFSASKIAWILDHVKGARDAAEKGELLFGTVDTWLIWNLTKGAVHVTDYTNAARTMLFDIHRCCWEEEILELFRIPKEMLPEVRPSSGFFGETQEQIFGGKIPVMGVAGDQQAALFGQCCFEKGDVKNTYGTGCFLLMHTGKEPIISRHGLLTTIAAGTAGEVEYALEGSVFVAGAAIQWLRDGMRMIRTAGQSEEYAKRVPDSNGVYIVPAFAGMGAPYWNPYARGTIVGLTRGCKKEHFIRATLESIAYQAKDVIHAMEEDAGVTLNGLRVDGGASANNMLVQFQADIIDAAVLRPECIETTALGAAYLAGLAAGYWKDRDEIRENWQLGRRFEPVMDSGERKKLLRGWQRAVRCARLWAEDGE
;
A
#
# COMPACT_ATOMS: atom_id res chain seq x y z
N MET A 1 -10.85 -50.97 -2.19
CA MET A 1 -9.91 -50.04 -2.86
C MET A 1 -10.13 -48.64 -2.24
N GLY A 2 -9.32 -48.31 -1.24
CA GLY A 2 -9.35 -46.97 -0.65
C GLY A 2 -8.69 -46.00 -1.63
N GLY A 3 -9.50 -45.21 -2.32
CA GLY A 3 -8.94 -44.09 -3.08
C GLY A 3 -8.14 -43.19 -2.16
N LEU A 4 -6.88 -42.96 -2.44
CA LEU A 4 -6.12 -41.88 -1.84
C LEU A 4 -6.91 -40.58 -2.07
N GLN A 5 -7.60 -40.13 -1.03
CA GLN A 5 -8.22 -38.82 -1.04
C GLN A 5 -7.07 -37.82 -1.08
N ILE A 6 -6.79 -37.26 -2.27
CA ILE A 6 -5.77 -36.20 -2.42
C ILE A 6 -6.15 -35.09 -1.46
N MET A 7 -5.34 -34.89 -0.45
CA MET A 7 -5.58 -33.84 0.56
C MET A 7 -5.49 -32.49 -0.15
N LYS A 8 -6.55 -31.71 -0.10
CA LYS A 8 -6.54 -30.36 -0.68
C LYS A 8 -5.55 -29.49 0.07
N GLU A 9 -4.67 -28.86 -0.66
CA GLU A 9 -3.69 -27.90 -0.13
C GLU A 9 -4.07 -26.48 -0.53
N TYR A 10 -3.73 -25.52 0.30
CA TYR A 10 -4.02 -24.10 0.09
C TYR A 10 -2.80 -23.26 0.47
N ILE A 11 -2.69 -22.07 -0.09
CA ILE A 11 -1.81 -21.02 0.43
C ILE A 11 -2.65 -20.06 1.29
N MET A 12 -2.17 -19.80 2.50
CA MET A 12 -2.77 -18.83 3.42
C MET A 12 -2.12 -17.46 3.22
N ALA A 13 -2.91 -16.45 2.89
CA ALA A 13 -2.48 -15.07 2.88
C ALA A 13 -2.98 -14.35 4.14
N LEU A 14 -2.06 -13.77 4.90
CA LEU A 14 -2.33 -12.86 6.01
C LEU A 14 -2.17 -11.43 5.48
N ASP A 15 -3.27 -10.70 5.40
CA ASP A 15 -3.32 -9.33 4.90
C ASP A 15 -3.64 -8.37 6.06
N GLN A 16 -2.60 -7.71 6.57
CA GLN A 16 -2.71 -6.74 7.66
C GLN A 16 -2.84 -5.33 7.11
N GLY A 17 -4.07 -4.91 6.83
CA GLY A 17 -4.36 -3.56 6.34
C GLY A 17 -4.31 -2.49 7.43
N THR A 18 -4.57 -1.25 7.05
CA THR A 18 -4.55 -0.10 7.97
C THR A 18 -5.67 -0.16 9.02
N THR A 19 -6.85 -0.62 8.65
CA THR A 19 -8.04 -0.60 9.54
C THR A 19 -8.58 -1.98 9.88
N SER A 20 -8.10 -3.03 9.21
CA SER A 20 -8.59 -4.40 9.39
C SER A 20 -7.50 -5.43 9.10
N SER A 21 -7.61 -6.55 9.78
CA SER A 21 -6.85 -7.78 9.52
C SER A 21 -7.70 -8.71 8.67
N ARG A 22 -7.08 -9.37 7.70
CA ARG A 22 -7.74 -10.28 6.79
C ARG A 22 -6.93 -11.57 6.64
N CYS A 23 -7.61 -12.69 6.47
CA CYS A 23 -7.00 -13.95 6.08
C CYS A 23 -7.78 -14.54 4.91
N ILE A 24 -7.05 -14.93 3.86
CA ILE A 24 -7.63 -15.53 2.66
C ILE A 24 -6.89 -16.83 2.36
N LEU A 25 -7.63 -17.91 2.11
CA LEU A 25 -7.05 -19.16 1.61
C LEU A 25 -7.29 -19.25 0.09
N PHE A 26 -6.20 -19.45 -0.63
CA PHE A 26 -6.22 -19.60 -2.10
C PHE A 26 -5.94 -21.04 -2.50
N ASP A 27 -6.68 -21.52 -3.52
CA ASP A 27 -6.39 -22.79 -4.20
C ASP A 27 -5.31 -22.62 -5.28
N HIS A 28 -4.96 -23.73 -5.95
CA HIS A 28 -3.92 -23.73 -6.98
C HIS A 28 -4.29 -22.91 -8.23
N ALA A 29 -5.57 -22.68 -8.48
CA ALA A 29 -6.04 -21.79 -9.54
C ALA A 29 -6.04 -20.29 -9.13
N GLY A 30 -5.52 -19.95 -7.96
CA GLY A 30 -5.53 -18.57 -7.42
C GLY A 30 -6.93 -18.10 -7.01
N LYS A 31 -7.90 -19.00 -6.84
CA LYS A 31 -9.26 -18.65 -6.42
C LYS A 31 -9.39 -18.60 -4.92
N ILE A 32 -10.20 -17.66 -4.45
CA ILE A 32 -10.55 -17.56 -3.03
C ILE A 32 -11.42 -18.74 -2.63
N VAL A 33 -10.94 -19.52 -1.66
CA VAL A 33 -11.68 -20.65 -1.08
C VAL A 33 -12.48 -20.20 0.14
N THR A 34 -11.87 -19.38 0.96
CA THR A 34 -12.48 -18.77 2.15
C THR A 34 -11.78 -17.49 2.51
N MET A 35 -12.50 -16.60 3.19
CA MET A 35 -11.98 -15.34 3.69
C MET A 35 -12.61 -15.01 5.04
N ALA A 36 -11.81 -14.46 5.93
CA ALA A 36 -12.27 -13.83 7.17
C ALA A 36 -11.62 -12.46 7.33
N GLN A 37 -12.36 -11.51 7.89
CA GLN A 37 -11.90 -10.13 8.10
C GLN A 37 -12.40 -9.60 9.42
N LYS A 38 -11.57 -8.80 10.11
CA LYS A 38 -11.91 -8.15 11.36
C LYS A 38 -11.27 -6.77 11.43
N GLU A 39 -12.05 -5.75 11.75
CA GLU A 39 -11.55 -4.41 12.06
C GLU A 39 -10.88 -4.39 13.42
N PHE A 40 -9.96 -3.42 13.62
CA PHE A 40 -9.28 -3.17 14.88
C PHE A 40 -9.18 -1.67 15.18
N THR A 41 -8.92 -1.36 16.45
CA THR A 41 -9.00 0.01 16.97
C THR A 41 -7.93 0.91 16.40
N GLN A 42 -8.36 2.10 15.94
CA GLN A 42 -7.48 3.21 15.58
C GLN A 42 -7.42 4.18 16.76
N ILE A 43 -6.21 4.63 17.12
CA ILE A 43 -5.97 5.49 18.29
C ILE A 43 -5.49 6.85 17.79
N TYR A 44 -6.15 7.93 18.23
CA TYR A 44 -5.85 9.30 17.86
C TYR A 44 -5.53 10.14 19.11
N PRO A 45 -4.30 10.07 19.65
CA PRO A 45 -3.96 10.72 20.93
C PRO A 45 -4.00 12.24 20.86
N GLN A 46 -3.65 12.81 19.70
CA GLN A 46 -3.61 14.25 19.44
C GLN A 46 -3.95 14.51 17.96
N PRO A 47 -4.31 15.75 17.57
CA PRO A 47 -4.48 16.11 16.16
C PRO A 47 -3.26 15.74 15.31
N GLY A 48 -3.47 15.01 14.22
CA GLY A 48 -2.40 14.54 13.34
C GLY A 48 -1.61 13.33 13.85
N TRP A 49 -1.90 12.79 15.03
CA TRP A 49 -1.29 11.57 15.54
C TRP A 49 -2.17 10.37 15.29
N VAL A 50 -1.57 9.29 14.80
CA VAL A 50 -2.27 8.03 14.53
C VAL A 50 -1.45 6.88 15.07
N GLU A 51 -2.06 6.05 15.89
CA GLU A 51 -1.46 4.89 16.54
C GLU A 51 -2.36 3.68 16.46
N GLN A 52 -1.74 2.51 16.63
CA GLN A 52 -2.42 1.22 16.73
C GLN A 52 -1.80 0.39 17.86
N ASN A 53 -2.59 -0.47 18.48
CA ASN A 53 -2.07 -1.39 19.48
C ASN A 53 -1.44 -2.62 18.81
N PRO A 54 -0.12 -2.87 18.94
CA PRO A 54 0.54 -4.02 18.30
C PRO A 54 -0.04 -5.37 18.72
N ARG A 55 -0.52 -5.48 19.95
CA ARG A 55 -1.15 -6.72 20.45
C ARG A 55 -2.51 -6.95 19.79
N GLU A 56 -3.25 -5.89 19.50
CA GLU A 56 -4.54 -6.00 18.79
C GLU A 56 -4.31 -6.35 17.32
N ILE A 57 -3.28 -5.80 16.67
CA ILE A 57 -2.82 -6.21 15.32
C ILE A 57 -2.58 -7.72 15.32
N TRP A 58 -1.78 -8.24 16.23
CA TRP A 58 -1.51 -9.67 16.36
C TRP A 58 -2.78 -10.49 16.61
N SER A 59 -3.56 -10.14 17.63
CA SER A 59 -4.73 -10.94 18.04
C SER A 59 -5.83 -10.94 16.98
N SER A 60 -6.06 -9.83 16.30
CA SER A 60 -7.04 -9.73 15.21
C SER A 60 -6.60 -10.56 13.99
N GLN A 61 -5.30 -10.53 13.65
CA GLN A 61 -4.76 -11.32 12.55
C GLN A 61 -4.87 -12.83 12.82
N MET A 62 -4.59 -13.27 14.05
CA MET A 62 -4.76 -14.66 14.44
C MET A 62 -6.22 -15.09 14.48
N SER A 63 -7.11 -14.21 14.95
CA SER A 63 -8.55 -14.48 14.97
C SER A 63 -9.07 -14.79 13.56
N VAL A 64 -8.73 -13.99 12.56
CA VAL A 64 -9.19 -14.20 11.19
C VAL A 64 -8.50 -15.39 10.51
N ALA A 65 -7.25 -15.70 10.87
CA ALA A 65 -6.57 -16.89 10.36
C ALA A 65 -7.24 -18.19 10.83
N ILE A 66 -7.55 -18.27 12.12
CA ILE A 66 -8.25 -19.42 12.72
C ILE A 66 -9.67 -19.53 12.15
N GLU A 67 -10.39 -18.41 12.02
CA GLU A 67 -11.73 -18.37 11.44
C GLU A 67 -11.76 -18.85 9.99
N ALA A 68 -10.84 -18.36 9.14
CA ALA A 68 -10.75 -18.78 7.75
C ALA A 68 -10.49 -20.29 7.61
N MET A 69 -9.61 -20.86 8.44
CA MET A 69 -9.39 -22.32 8.49
C MET A 69 -10.65 -23.07 8.95
N ALA A 70 -11.30 -22.61 10.00
CA ALA A 70 -12.49 -23.24 10.57
C ALA A 70 -13.66 -23.25 9.59
N ASN A 71 -13.86 -22.19 8.79
CA ASN A 71 -14.94 -22.07 7.80
C ASN A 71 -14.97 -23.22 6.79
N ILE A 72 -13.83 -23.85 6.54
CA ILE A 72 -13.73 -24.97 5.57
C ILE A 72 -13.25 -26.27 6.23
N GLY A 73 -13.11 -26.29 7.56
CA GLY A 73 -12.61 -27.46 8.29
C GLY A 73 -11.14 -27.80 7.98
N ALA A 74 -10.34 -26.81 7.57
CA ALA A 74 -8.92 -27.01 7.28
C ALA A 74 -8.09 -27.12 8.57
N SER A 75 -7.03 -27.91 8.51
CA SER A 75 -5.98 -28.01 9.54
C SER A 75 -4.65 -27.47 9.00
N SER A 76 -3.63 -27.37 9.86
CA SER A 76 -2.27 -27.01 9.44
C SER A 76 -1.74 -27.85 8.29
N LYS A 77 -2.16 -29.12 8.17
CA LYS A 77 -1.75 -30.04 7.10
C LYS A 77 -2.30 -29.66 5.72
N ASN A 78 -3.36 -28.82 5.67
CA ASN A 78 -3.95 -28.32 4.45
C ASN A 78 -3.30 -27.00 3.99
N ILE A 79 -2.45 -26.39 4.82
CA ILE A 79 -1.79 -25.12 4.49
C ILE A 79 -0.36 -25.39 4.08
N ARG A 80 -0.07 -25.20 2.80
CA ARG A 80 1.26 -25.44 2.23
C ARG A 80 2.28 -24.42 2.69
N ALA A 81 1.87 -23.13 2.76
CA ALA A 81 2.67 -22.02 3.23
C ALA A 81 1.81 -20.82 3.62
N ILE A 82 2.39 -19.91 4.40
CA ILE A 82 1.83 -18.59 4.71
C ILE A 82 2.56 -17.53 3.90
N GLY A 83 1.78 -16.65 3.24
CA GLY A 83 2.22 -15.37 2.71
C GLY A 83 1.71 -14.23 3.59
N ILE A 84 2.56 -13.24 3.88
CA ILE A 84 2.21 -12.05 4.67
C ILE A 84 2.27 -10.82 3.77
N THR A 85 1.22 -10.03 3.80
CA THR A 85 1.24 -8.67 3.28
C THR A 85 0.69 -7.71 4.31
N ASN A 86 1.15 -6.46 4.29
CA ASN A 86 0.86 -5.53 5.38
C ASN A 86 0.87 -4.08 4.91
N GLN A 87 0.12 -3.23 5.63
CA GLN A 87 0.34 -1.80 5.59
C GLN A 87 1.81 -1.51 5.89
N ARG A 88 2.44 -0.67 5.04
CA ARG A 88 3.85 -0.36 5.17
C ARG A 88 4.09 0.75 6.18
N GLU A 89 5.33 0.96 6.58
CA GLU A 89 5.86 2.06 7.40
C GLU A 89 5.41 2.11 8.88
N PRO A 90 4.33 1.47 9.38
CA PRO A 90 4.08 1.44 10.82
C PRO A 90 5.30 0.94 11.57
N THR A 91 5.59 1.63 12.66
CA THR A 91 6.80 1.44 13.44
C THR A 91 6.45 0.81 14.77
N ILE A 92 6.96 -0.39 15.03
CA ILE A 92 6.78 -1.14 16.27
C ILE A 92 8.15 -1.34 16.90
N VAL A 93 8.29 -1.01 18.18
CA VAL A 93 9.49 -1.26 18.98
C VAL A 93 9.09 -2.08 20.19
N TRP A 94 9.82 -3.17 20.47
CA TRP A 94 9.51 -4.06 21.56
C TRP A 94 10.76 -4.55 22.28
N ASP A 95 10.59 -4.97 23.53
CA ASP A 95 11.63 -5.61 24.33
C ASP A 95 11.94 -7.02 23.80
N LYS A 96 13.20 -7.27 23.47
CA LYS A 96 13.67 -8.53 22.88
C LYS A 96 13.43 -9.74 23.76
N LYS A 97 13.49 -9.57 25.08
CA LYS A 97 13.38 -10.67 26.05
C LYS A 97 11.94 -11.03 26.36
N THR A 98 11.08 -10.01 26.51
CA THR A 98 9.68 -10.20 26.90
C THR A 98 8.74 -10.28 25.71
N GLY A 99 9.11 -9.73 24.55
CA GLY A 99 8.25 -9.56 23.39
C GLY A 99 7.20 -8.45 23.56
N GLU A 100 7.31 -7.63 24.63
CA GLU A 100 6.35 -6.58 24.93
C GLU A 100 6.65 -5.30 24.17
N PRO A 101 5.68 -4.72 23.44
CA PRO A 101 5.84 -3.40 22.81
C PRO A 101 6.10 -2.33 23.87
N VAL A 102 7.11 -1.48 23.62
CA VAL A 102 7.43 -0.36 24.53
C VAL A 102 6.52 0.85 24.30
N TYR A 103 5.86 0.89 23.15
CA TYR A 103 4.90 1.92 22.76
C TYR A 103 3.88 1.35 21.75
N ASN A 104 2.79 2.09 21.49
CA ASN A 104 1.89 1.77 20.39
C ASN A 104 2.62 1.83 19.04
N ALA A 105 2.14 1.08 18.05
CA ALA A 105 2.62 1.21 16.68
C ALA A 105 2.30 2.62 16.15
N ILE A 106 3.31 3.36 15.70
CA ILE A 106 3.11 4.67 15.05
C ILE A 106 2.85 4.43 13.58
N VAL A 107 1.65 4.81 13.11
CA VAL A 107 1.15 4.49 11.78
C VAL A 107 1.71 5.43 10.71
N TRP A 108 1.70 5.01 9.46
CA TRP A 108 2.17 5.78 8.31
C TRP A 108 1.49 7.15 8.14
N GLN A 109 0.24 7.29 8.57
CA GLN A 109 -0.54 8.54 8.53
C GLN A 109 -0.11 9.57 9.59
N CYS A 110 0.65 9.14 10.60
CA CYS A 110 1.00 9.98 11.75
C CYS A 110 2.00 11.08 11.36
N ARG A 111 1.69 12.33 11.73
CA ARG A 111 2.50 13.51 11.39
C ARG A 111 3.35 14.04 12.54
N ARG A 112 3.46 13.32 13.69
CA ARG A 112 4.17 13.78 14.89
C ARG A 112 5.64 14.11 14.69
N THR A 113 6.27 13.54 13.66
CA THR A 113 7.69 13.71 13.34
C THR A 113 7.93 14.66 12.17
N ALA A 114 6.90 15.40 11.71
CA ALA A 114 7.01 16.28 10.55
C ALA A 114 8.06 17.38 10.77
N GLU A 115 8.09 18.00 11.94
CA GLU A 115 9.06 19.05 12.30
C GLU A 115 10.51 18.53 12.24
N GLN A 116 10.78 17.35 12.78
CA GLN A 116 12.09 16.71 12.68
C GLN A 116 12.53 16.50 11.22
N ILE A 117 11.59 16.10 10.36
CA ILE A 117 11.87 15.90 8.93
C ILE A 117 12.14 17.26 8.23
N ASP A 118 11.41 18.31 8.57
CA ASP A 118 11.62 19.63 7.98
C ASP A 118 12.99 20.19 8.39
N GLU A 119 13.43 20.00 9.63
CA GLU A 119 14.81 20.33 10.05
C GLU A 119 15.87 19.57 9.22
N LEU A 120 15.65 18.28 8.89
CA LEU A 120 16.59 17.52 8.07
C LEU A 120 16.65 18.07 6.64
N LYS A 121 15.52 18.49 6.07
CA LYS A 121 15.48 19.14 4.76
C LYS A 121 16.24 20.47 4.77
N GLU A 122 16.03 21.30 5.77
CA GLU A 122 16.73 22.59 5.95
C GLU A 122 18.25 22.39 6.09
N LYS A 123 18.67 21.32 6.77
CA LYS A 123 20.10 20.95 6.89
C LYS A 123 20.68 20.34 5.62
N GLY A 124 19.89 20.17 4.55
CA GLY A 124 20.33 19.71 3.24
C GLY A 124 20.47 18.19 3.06
N TYR A 125 19.94 17.37 3.97
CA TYR A 125 20.01 15.90 3.88
C TYR A 125 19.08 15.28 2.82
N GLY A 126 18.11 16.04 2.31
CA GLY A 126 17.10 15.54 1.36
C GLY A 126 17.67 14.78 0.16
N PRO A 127 18.62 15.36 -0.60
CA PRO A 127 19.21 14.70 -1.77
C PRO A 127 19.95 13.38 -1.44
N MET A 128 20.64 13.32 -0.31
CA MET A 128 21.34 12.12 0.15
C MET A 128 20.34 11.01 0.48
N LEU A 129 19.31 11.33 1.27
CA LEU A 129 18.23 10.39 1.62
C LEU A 129 17.55 9.85 0.37
N GLN A 130 17.13 10.73 -0.56
CA GLN A 130 16.48 10.30 -1.79
C GLN A 130 17.39 9.42 -2.65
N LYS A 131 18.65 9.77 -2.80
CA LYS A 131 19.62 8.98 -3.59
C LYS A 131 19.81 7.58 -3.03
N ARG A 132 19.90 7.41 -1.71
CA ARG A 132 20.15 6.12 -1.06
C ARG A 132 18.90 5.25 -0.96
N THR A 133 17.79 5.86 -0.58
CA THR A 133 16.57 5.13 -0.21
C THR A 133 15.48 5.16 -1.30
N GLY A 134 15.61 6.02 -2.31
CA GLY A 134 14.56 6.27 -3.31
C GLY A 134 13.38 7.11 -2.79
N LEU A 135 13.43 7.52 -1.51
CA LEU A 135 12.31 8.17 -0.83
C LEU A 135 12.59 9.66 -0.63
N VAL A 136 11.56 10.48 -0.77
CA VAL A 136 11.62 11.87 -0.32
C VAL A 136 11.54 11.91 1.21
N PRO A 137 12.26 12.81 1.91
CA PRO A 137 12.14 12.92 3.36
C PRO A 137 10.73 13.31 3.78
N ASP A 138 10.04 12.43 4.48
CA ASP A 138 8.69 12.67 5.01
C ASP A 138 8.44 11.86 6.29
N ALA A 139 7.60 12.37 7.18
CA ALA A 139 7.14 11.69 8.39
C ALA A 139 6.35 10.39 8.11
N TYR A 140 6.02 10.16 6.86
CA TYR A 140 5.39 8.94 6.35
C TYR A 140 6.22 7.69 6.68
N PHE A 141 7.55 7.76 6.55
CA PHE A 141 8.48 6.63 6.67
C PHE A 141 8.89 6.32 8.11
N SER A 142 9.47 5.14 8.37
CA SER A 142 9.70 4.62 9.72
C SER A 142 10.81 5.32 10.50
N ALA A 143 11.88 5.79 9.84
CA ALA A 143 13.10 6.27 10.50
C ALA A 143 12.84 7.31 11.61
N SER A 144 12.09 8.37 11.29
CA SER A 144 11.80 9.43 12.26
C SER A 144 10.91 8.96 13.42
N LYS A 145 10.03 7.97 13.16
CA LYS A 145 9.16 7.38 14.19
C LYS A 145 9.94 6.51 15.16
N ILE A 146 10.95 5.76 14.68
CA ILE A 146 11.87 5.00 15.54
C ILE A 146 12.62 5.97 16.45
N ALA A 147 13.24 7.00 15.87
CA ALA A 147 13.96 8.01 16.62
C ALA A 147 13.07 8.67 17.69
N TRP A 148 11.82 9.01 17.30
CA TRP A 148 10.84 9.57 18.22
C TRP A 148 10.53 8.64 19.41
N ILE A 149 10.30 7.34 19.17
CA ILE A 149 10.05 6.36 20.26
C ILE A 149 11.26 6.31 21.20
N LEU A 150 12.48 6.23 20.65
CA LEU A 150 13.70 6.15 21.46
C LEU A 150 13.92 7.39 22.31
N ASP A 151 13.54 8.57 21.81
CA ASP A 151 13.76 9.84 22.54
C ASP A 151 12.64 10.19 23.52
N HIS A 152 11.39 9.66 23.31
CA HIS A 152 10.23 10.06 24.13
C HIS A 152 9.74 8.96 25.08
N VAL A 153 10.09 7.69 24.84
CA VAL A 153 9.76 6.62 25.79
C VAL A 153 10.88 6.48 26.80
N LYS A 154 10.55 6.64 28.06
CA LYS A 154 11.53 6.62 29.17
C LYS A 154 12.38 5.35 29.16
N GLY A 155 13.69 5.49 29.06
CA GLY A 155 14.66 4.40 29.07
C GLY A 155 14.79 3.63 27.74
N ALA A 156 14.00 3.96 26.71
CA ALA A 156 14.07 3.24 25.45
C ALA A 156 15.41 3.44 24.73
N ARG A 157 15.96 4.66 24.75
CA ARG A 157 17.27 4.94 24.16
C ARG A 157 18.36 4.08 24.75
N ASP A 158 18.48 4.07 26.08
CA ASP A 158 19.47 3.28 26.82
C ASP A 158 19.32 1.78 26.58
N ALA A 159 18.08 1.29 26.52
CA ALA A 159 17.78 -0.13 26.27
C ALA A 159 18.14 -0.50 24.80
N ALA A 160 17.88 0.38 23.84
CA ALA A 160 18.24 0.17 22.45
C ALA A 160 19.77 0.10 22.26
N GLU A 161 20.51 1.02 22.88
CA GLU A 161 21.99 1.03 22.83
C GLU A 161 22.62 -0.20 23.48
N LYS A 162 21.90 -0.86 24.43
CA LYS A 162 22.31 -2.13 25.02
C LYS A 162 21.90 -3.35 24.20
N GLY A 163 21.18 -3.17 23.07
CA GLY A 163 20.68 -4.26 22.24
C GLY A 163 19.50 -5.02 22.85
N GLU A 164 18.77 -4.39 23.80
CA GLU A 164 17.62 -4.98 24.49
C GLU A 164 16.30 -4.77 23.74
N LEU A 165 16.26 -3.83 22.79
CA LEU A 165 15.06 -3.53 21.98
C LEU A 165 15.22 -4.00 20.53
N LEU A 166 14.10 -4.35 19.92
CA LEU A 166 13.97 -4.68 18.51
C LEU A 166 12.98 -3.72 17.84
N PHE A 167 13.22 -3.44 16.58
CA PHE A 167 12.32 -2.72 15.69
C PHE A 167 11.77 -3.66 14.62
N GLY A 168 10.55 -3.41 14.19
CA GLY A 168 9.99 -4.03 12.99
C GLY A 168 8.82 -3.22 12.42
N THR A 169 8.59 -3.43 11.15
CA THR A 169 7.33 -3.14 10.48
C THR A 169 6.31 -4.25 10.84
N VAL A 170 5.10 -4.15 10.34
CA VAL A 170 4.02 -5.06 10.74
C VAL A 170 4.33 -6.52 10.38
N ASP A 171 4.93 -6.78 9.24
CA ASP A 171 5.40 -8.12 8.83
C ASP A 171 6.37 -8.72 9.84
N THR A 172 7.38 -7.96 10.25
CA THR A 172 8.36 -8.39 11.24
C THR A 172 7.68 -8.72 12.57
N TRP A 173 6.75 -7.89 13.02
CA TRP A 173 5.97 -8.11 14.24
C TRP A 173 5.12 -9.38 14.16
N LEU A 174 4.47 -9.64 13.02
CA LEU A 174 3.69 -10.86 12.81
C LEU A 174 4.59 -12.11 12.80
N ILE A 175 5.73 -12.06 12.09
CA ILE A 175 6.69 -13.18 12.04
C ILE A 175 7.27 -13.45 13.42
N TRP A 176 7.67 -12.40 14.16
CA TRP A 176 8.16 -12.53 15.53
C TRP A 176 7.17 -13.29 16.42
N ASN A 177 5.90 -12.92 16.37
CA ASN A 177 4.87 -13.58 17.17
C ASN A 177 4.53 -15.00 16.65
N LEU A 178 4.44 -15.22 15.33
CA LEU A 178 4.23 -16.54 14.73
C LEU A 178 5.33 -17.54 15.11
N THR A 179 6.57 -17.06 15.23
CA THR A 179 7.73 -17.88 15.56
C THR A 179 8.07 -17.87 17.06
N LYS A 180 7.28 -17.15 17.89
CA LYS A 180 7.56 -16.92 19.32
C LYS A 180 8.97 -16.42 19.59
N GLY A 181 9.41 -15.44 18.82
CA GLY A 181 10.69 -14.78 18.98
C GLY A 181 11.89 -15.53 18.41
N ALA A 182 11.68 -16.62 17.66
CA ALA A 182 12.78 -17.37 17.07
C ALA A 182 13.42 -16.66 15.87
N VAL A 183 12.68 -15.80 15.18
CA VAL A 183 13.14 -15.11 13.96
C VAL A 183 12.78 -13.61 14.01
N HIS A 184 13.77 -12.77 13.71
CA HIS A 184 13.63 -11.32 13.58
C HIS A 184 14.03 -10.91 12.17
N VAL A 185 13.05 -10.81 11.27
CA VAL A 185 13.27 -10.70 9.82
C VAL A 185 12.19 -9.85 9.17
N THR A 186 12.56 -9.16 8.08
CA THR A 186 11.67 -8.45 7.17
C THR A 186 12.04 -8.76 5.72
N ASP A 187 11.27 -8.24 4.75
CA ASP A 187 11.61 -8.34 3.35
C ASP A 187 12.15 -7.02 2.76
N TYR A 188 12.69 -7.09 1.53
CA TYR A 188 13.21 -5.92 0.82
C TYR A 188 12.16 -4.83 0.64
N THR A 189 10.90 -5.19 0.39
CA THR A 189 9.85 -4.21 0.11
C THR A 189 9.46 -3.41 1.35
N ASN A 190 9.36 -4.04 2.52
CA ASN A 190 9.12 -3.36 3.79
C ASN A 190 10.36 -2.57 4.25
N ALA A 191 11.56 -3.14 4.14
CA ALA A 191 12.82 -2.45 4.46
C ALA A 191 12.98 -1.17 3.63
N ALA A 192 12.68 -1.21 2.33
CA ALA A 192 12.74 -0.06 1.43
C ALA A 192 11.80 1.10 1.83
N ARG A 193 10.81 0.86 2.72
CA ARG A 193 9.87 1.89 3.20
C ARG A 193 10.26 2.51 4.53
N THR A 194 11.36 2.09 5.10
CA THR A 194 11.81 2.59 6.41
C THR A 194 12.54 3.94 6.35
N MET A 195 13.04 4.33 5.18
CA MET A 195 14.01 5.44 4.97
C MET A 195 15.36 5.18 5.68
N LEU A 196 15.66 3.90 5.98
CA LEU A 196 16.93 3.45 6.57
C LEU A 196 17.69 2.48 5.65
N PHE A 197 17.08 2.10 4.54
CA PHE A 197 17.57 1.02 3.67
C PHE A 197 18.11 1.55 2.36
N ASP A 198 19.35 1.20 2.03
CA ASP A 198 19.94 1.50 0.73
C ASP A 198 19.38 0.53 -0.32
N ILE A 199 18.54 1.04 -1.23
CA ILE A 199 17.87 0.25 -2.25
C ILE A 199 18.82 -0.26 -3.33
N HIS A 200 20.01 0.32 -3.48
CA HIS A 200 21.02 -0.11 -4.47
C HIS A 200 21.88 -1.26 -3.95
N ARG A 201 22.24 -1.23 -2.67
CA ARG A 201 23.07 -2.24 -2.00
C ARG A 201 22.25 -3.30 -1.27
N CYS A 202 20.93 -3.10 -1.15
CA CYS A 202 20.00 -3.95 -0.40
C CYS A 202 20.50 -4.24 1.03
N CYS A 203 20.87 -3.19 1.76
CA CYS A 203 21.31 -3.26 3.15
C CYS A 203 20.91 -2.01 3.94
N TRP A 204 20.90 -2.11 5.26
CA TRP A 204 20.74 -0.97 6.15
C TRP A 204 21.87 0.03 5.93
N GLU A 205 21.53 1.33 5.79
CA GLU A 205 22.49 2.39 5.48
C GLU A 205 23.05 3.03 6.76
N GLU A 206 24.31 2.79 7.05
CA GLU A 206 24.96 3.19 8.31
C GLU A 206 24.96 4.71 8.52
N GLU A 207 25.23 5.51 7.48
CA GLU A 207 25.20 6.96 7.55
C GLU A 207 23.81 7.49 7.97
N ILE A 208 22.74 6.84 7.48
CA ILE A 208 21.37 7.20 7.84
C ILE A 208 21.03 6.73 9.26
N LEU A 209 21.50 5.55 9.66
CA LEU A 209 21.32 5.08 11.04
C LEU A 209 21.97 6.03 12.04
N GLU A 210 23.19 6.50 11.76
CA GLU A 210 23.87 7.50 12.56
C GLU A 210 23.11 8.82 12.62
N LEU A 211 22.60 9.30 11.48
CA LEU A 211 21.79 10.53 11.37
C LEU A 211 20.57 10.52 12.31
N PHE A 212 19.87 9.39 12.37
CA PHE A 212 18.71 9.20 13.25
C PHE A 212 19.06 8.63 14.63
N ARG A 213 20.33 8.32 14.88
CA ARG A 213 20.86 7.69 16.10
C ARG A 213 20.10 6.38 16.42
N ILE A 214 19.93 5.53 15.43
CA ILE A 214 19.25 4.22 15.55
C ILE A 214 20.32 3.12 15.63
N PRO A 215 20.40 2.37 16.73
CA PRO A 215 21.31 1.24 16.85
C PRO A 215 20.99 0.15 15.82
N LYS A 216 22.01 -0.34 15.10
CA LYS A 216 21.86 -1.35 14.04
C LYS A 216 21.33 -2.68 14.58
N GLU A 217 21.63 -2.99 15.82
CA GLU A 217 21.21 -4.19 16.53
C GLU A 217 19.69 -4.32 16.71
N MET A 218 18.96 -3.19 16.59
CA MET A 218 17.51 -3.17 16.64
C MET A 218 16.85 -3.66 15.33
N LEU A 219 17.60 -3.68 14.23
CA LEU A 219 17.03 -3.87 12.90
C LEU A 219 16.94 -5.35 12.53
N PRO A 220 15.86 -5.78 11.83
CA PRO A 220 15.70 -7.16 11.40
C PRO A 220 16.68 -7.54 10.29
N GLU A 221 16.95 -8.83 10.15
CA GLU A 221 17.55 -9.38 8.94
C GLU A 221 16.62 -9.13 7.74
N VAL A 222 17.18 -8.77 6.60
CA VAL A 222 16.38 -8.48 5.39
C VAL A 222 16.54 -9.59 4.37
N ARG A 223 15.42 -10.09 3.83
CA ARG A 223 15.38 -11.20 2.87
C ARG A 223 14.59 -10.83 1.61
N PRO A 224 14.77 -11.54 0.49
CA PRO A 224 13.89 -11.45 -0.68
C PRO A 224 12.44 -11.78 -0.32
N SER A 225 11.47 -11.13 -0.98
CA SER A 225 10.04 -11.27 -0.67
C SER A 225 9.49 -12.70 -0.80
N SER A 226 10.08 -13.53 -1.67
CA SER A 226 9.76 -14.95 -1.82
C SER A 226 10.93 -15.79 -1.30
N GLY A 227 10.73 -16.51 -0.21
CA GLY A 227 11.75 -17.30 0.48
C GLY A 227 11.29 -17.76 1.86
N PHE A 228 12.15 -18.44 2.58
CA PHE A 228 11.83 -18.92 3.93
C PHE A 228 12.06 -17.83 4.98
N PHE A 229 11.01 -17.51 5.75
CA PHE A 229 11.04 -16.51 6.83
C PHE A 229 10.91 -17.12 8.24
N GLY A 230 10.66 -18.42 8.35
CA GLY A 230 10.50 -19.14 9.61
C GLY A 230 9.30 -20.08 9.58
N GLU A 231 9.08 -20.80 10.68
CA GLU A 231 7.92 -21.69 10.87
C GLU A 231 7.07 -21.21 12.05
N THR A 232 5.76 -21.32 11.91
CA THR A 232 4.86 -21.05 13.04
C THR A 232 5.08 -22.05 14.18
N GLN A 233 4.86 -21.57 15.39
CA GLN A 233 4.83 -22.50 16.54
C GLN A 233 3.61 -23.41 16.44
N GLU A 234 3.82 -24.68 16.82
CA GLU A 234 2.82 -25.74 16.68
C GLU A 234 1.49 -25.43 17.39
N GLN A 235 1.56 -24.72 18.52
CA GLN A 235 0.39 -24.37 19.34
C GLN A 235 -0.54 -23.36 18.66
N ILE A 236 -0.09 -22.65 17.62
CA ILE A 236 -0.90 -21.61 16.96
C ILE A 236 -1.95 -22.26 16.06
N PHE A 237 -1.55 -23.22 15.22
CA PHE A 237 -2.42 -23.84 14.22
C PHE A 237 -2.55 -25.38 14.37
N GLY A 238 -2.09 -25.95 15.51
CA GLY A 238 -2.07 -27.39 15.71
C GLY A 238 -1.06 -28.13 14.83
N GLY A 239 -0.04 -27.42 14.36
CA GLY A 239 1.08 -27.92 13.55
C GLY A 239 1.88 -26.76 13.00
N LYS A 240 3.11 -27.03 12.57
CA LYS A 240 4.00 -26.03 11.98
C LYS A 240 3.61 -25.72 10.55
N ILE A 241 3.58 -24.43 10.19
CA ILE A 241 3.35 -23.96 8.83
C ILE A 241 4.48 -23.00 8.47
N PRO A 242 5.19 -23.17 7.33
CA PRO A 242 6.25 -22.27 6.93
C PRO A 242 5.71 -20.93 6.44
N VAL A 243 6.34 -19.83 6.85
CA VAL A 243 6.14 -18.49 6.28
C VAL A 243 7.13 -18.36 5.12
N MET A 244 6.62 -18.25 3.89
CA MET A 244 7.42 -18.36 2.68
C MET A 244 7.29 -17.15 1.75
N GLY A 245 6.45 -16.17 2.07
CA GLY A 245 6.30 -14.95 1.29
C GLY A 245 6.00 -13.77 2.20
N VAL A 246 6.65 -12.63 1.95
CA VAL A 246 6.43 -11.38 2.70
C VAL A 246 6.57 -10.22 1.73
N ALA A 247 5.59 -9.32 1.71
CA ALA A 247 5.70 -8.08 0.94
C ALA A 247 4.80 -6.97 1.52
N GLY A 248 5.23 -5.73 1.40
CA GLY A 248 4.38 -4.57 1.62
C GLY A 248 3.16 -4.60 0.68
N ASP A 249 2.03 -4.08 1.17
CA ASP A 249 0.72 -4.20 0.50
C ASP A 249 0.72 -3.77 -0.97
N GLN A 250 1.38 -2.67 -1.29
CA GLN A 250 1.38 -2.14 -2.65
C GLN A 250 2.29 -2.94 -3.60
N GLN A 251 3.42 -3.46 -3.10
CA GLN A 251 4.29 -4.35 -3.84
C GLN A 251 3.66 -5.74 -4.02
N ALA A 252 2.98 -6.24 -3.00
CA ALA A 252 2.19 -7.47 -3.11
C ALA A 252 1.08 -7.33 -4.17
N ALA A 253 0.36 -6.19 -4.19
CA ALA A 253 -0.65 -5.94 -5.21
C ALA A 253 -0.06 -5.86 -6.63
N LEU A 254 1.12 -5.25 -6.80
CA LEU A 254 1.83 -5.22 -8.08
C LEU A 254 2.13 -6.65 -8.57
N PHE A 255 2.63 -7.50 -7.66
CA PHE A 255 2.93 -8.90 -7.94
C PHE A 255 1.65 -9.72 -8.23
N GLY A 256 0.60 -9.54 -7.43
CA GLY A 256 -0.70 -10.20 -7.59
C GLY A 256 -1.44 -9.79 -8.87
N GLN A 257 -1.18 -8.60 -9.39
CA GLN A 257 -1.63 -8.15 -10.71
C GLN A 257 -0.76 -8.69 -11.85
N CYS A 258 0.24 -9.51 -11.57
CA CYS A 258 1.22 -10.01 -12.56
C CYS A 258 1.90 -8.90 -13.36
N CYS A 259 2.17 -7.77 -12.72
CA CYS A 259 2.92 -6.65 -13.30
C CYS A 259 4.42 -6.96 -13.20
N PHE A 260 4.95 -7.77 -14.11
CA PHE A 260 6.33 -8.28 -14.06
C PHE A 260 7.25 -7.63 -15.09
N GLU A 261 6.70 -6.88 -16.02
CA GLU A 261 7.47 -6.27 -17.09
C GLU A 261 7.62 -4.76 -16.87
N LYS A 262 8.73 -4.20 -17.37
CA LYS A 262 8.96 -2.76 -17.34
C LYS A 262 7.83 -2.02 -18.05
N GLY A 263 7.20 -1.06 -17.35
CA GLY A 263 6.07 -0.29 -17.83
C GLY A 263 4.69 -0.87 -17.47
N ASP A 264 4.65 -2.06 -16.86
CA ASP A 264 3.40 -2.56 -16.25
C ASP A 264 3.01 -1.67 -15.06
N VAL A 265 1.74 -1.25 -15.02
CA VAL A 265 1.23 -0.35 -13.99
C VAL A 265 -0.01 -0.92 -13.34
N LYS A 266 -0.06 -0.84 -12.02
CA LYS A 266 -1.28 -1.10 -11.26
C LYS A 266 -1.72 0.14 -10.49
N ASN A 267 -3.03 0.25 -10.22
CA ASN A 267 -3.62 1.23 -9.32
C ASN A 267 -4.59 0.55 -8.36
N THR A 268 -4.29 0.59 -7.07
CA THR A 268 -5.19 0.12 -6.02
C THR A 268 -6.07 1.27 -5.55
N TYR A 269 -7.39 1.17 -5.78
CA TYR A 269 -8.39 2.15 -5.35
C TYR A 269 -8.91 1.82 -3.95
N GLY A 270 -8.26 2.36 -2.93
CA GLY A 270 -8.67 2.29 -1.53
C GLY A 270 -9.19 3.63 -1.01
N THR A 271 -8.89 3.97 0.24
CA THR A 271 -9.11 5.30 0.83
C THR A 271 -8.40 6.38 0.02
N GLY A 272 -7.14 6.12 -0.36
CA GLY A 272 -6.38 6.79 -1.41
C GLY A 272 -6.23 5.92 -2.65
N CYS A 273 -5.44 6.37 -3.63
CA CYS A 273 -4.95 5.55 -4.73
C CYS A 273 -3.44 5.39 -4.61
N PHE A 274 -2.98 4.16 -4.80
CA PHE A 274 -1.55 3.85 -4.81
C PHE A 274 -1.20 3.22 -6.16
N LEU A 275 -0.47 3.98 -6.96
CA LEU A 275 -0.03 3.56 -8.27
C LEU A 275 1.41 3.09 -8.20
N LEU A 276 1.67 1.91 -8.75
CA LEU A 276 3.02 1.41 -8.92
C LEU A 276 3.26 1.04 -10.39
N MET A 277 4.39 1.51 -10.93
CA MET A 277 4.91 1.12 -12.24
C MET A 277 6.16 0.28 -12.04
N HIS A 278 6.19 -0.93 -12.58
CA HIS A 278 7.38 -1.76 -12.61
C HIS A 278 8.44 -1.12 -13.54
N THR A 279 9.67 -0.94 -13.05
CA THR A 279 10.75 -0.25 -13.81
C THR A 279 11.87 -1.19 -14.25
N GLY A 280 11.79 -2.48 -13.92
CA GLY A 280 12.83 -3.46 -14.22
C GLY A 280 13.96 -3.46 -13.19
N LYS A 281 15.17 -3.79 -13.62
CA LYS A 281 16.34 -4.02 -12.76
C LYS A 281 17.08 -2.74 -12.38
N GLU A 282 16.76 -1.61 -12.98
CA GLU A 282 17.42 -0.33 -12.71
C GLU A 282 16.51 0.59 -11.89
N PRO A 283 16.98 1.11 -10.75
CA PRO A 283 16.21 2.06 -9.97
C PRO A 283 16.15 3.42 -10.68
N ILE A 284 14.95 3.94 -10.90
CA ILE A 284 14.73 5.26 -11.48
C ILE A 284 14.47 6.25 -10.36
N ILE A 285 15.41 7.15 -10.09
CA ILE A 285 15.19 8.24 -9.14
C ILE A 285 14.33 9.31 -9.78
N SER A 286 13.11 9.46 -9.28
CA SER A 286 12.12 10.38 -9.84
C SER A 286 12.54 11.84 -9.79
N ARG A 287 12.23 12.57 -10.88
CA ARG A 287 12.36 14.03 -10.96
C ARG A 287 11.02 14.74 -10.87
N HIS A 288 9.93 13.96 -10.88
CA HIS A 288 8.55 14.46 -10.88
C HIS A 288 7.81 14.16 -9.56
N GLY A 289 8.55 13.98 -8.44
CA GLY A 289 7.95 13.81 -7.13
C GLY A 289 7.38 12.42 -6.85
N LEU A 290 7.80 11.39 -7.57
CA LEU A 290 7.45 10.00 -7.26
C LEU A 290 8.47 9.39 -6.30
N LEU A 291 8.12 8.25 -5.71
CA LEU A 291 9.01 7.45 -4.89
C LEU A 291 9.60 6.31 -5.74
N THR A 292 10.87 5.98 -5.48
CA THR A 292 11.47 4.76 -5.99
C THR A 292 11.48 3.72 -4.88
N THR A 293 11.02 2.51 -5.17
CA THR A 293 10.95 1.42 -4.19
C THR A 293 11.37 0.10 -4.83
N ILE A 294 11.68 -0.90 -4.00
CA ILE A 294 11.94 -2.26 -4.48
C ILE A 294 10.61 -2.94 -4.75
N ALA A 295 10.46 -3.58 -5.89
CA ALA A 295 9.32 -4.44 -6.22
C ALA A 295 9.46 -5.79 -5.52
N ALA A 296 8.33 -6.43 -5.19
CA ALA A 296 8.33 -7.79 -4.66
C ALA A 296 8.84 -8.77 -5.71
N GLY A 297 9.74 -9.67 -5.33
CA GLY A 297 10.37 -10.60 -6.26
C GLY A 297 10.86 -11.88 -5.60
N THR A 298 11.31 -12.80 -6.44
CA THR A 298 11.92 -14.06 -6.05
C THR A 298 13.41 -13.89 -5.74
N ALA A 299 14.02 -14.88 -5.08
CA ALA A 299 15.43 -14.83 -4.73
C ALA A 299 16.34 -14.67 -5.96
N GLY A 300 17.37 -13.82 -5.85
CA GLY A 300 18.44 -13.66 -6.84
C GLY A 300 18.30 -12.45 -7.77
N GLU A 301 17.15 -11.79 -7.84
CA GLU A 301 16.96 -10.57 -8.64
C GLU A 301 16.26 -9.49 -7.84
N VAL A 302 16.82 -8.27 -7.89
CA VAL A 302 16.19 -7.07 -7.35
C VAL A 302 15.57 -6.30 -8.51
N GLU A 303 14.29 -6.07 -8.44
CA GLU A 303 13.54 -5.27 -9.39
C GLU A 303 12.94 -4.06 -8.66
N TYR A 304 12.65 -3.01 -9.41
CA TYR A 304 12.23 -1.73 -8.83
C TYR A 304 10.88 -1.28 -9.38
N ALA A 305 10.27 -0.37 -8.66
CA ALA A 305 9.04 0.30 -9.07
C ALA A 305 9.08 1.80 -8.74
N LEU A 306 8.45 2.60 -9.59
CA LEU A 306 8.03 3.96 -9.24
C LEU A 306 6.69 3.89 -8.54
N GLU A 307 6.54 4.67 -7.47
CA GLU A 307 5.28 4.77 -6.72
C GLU A 307 4.80 6.21 -6.62
N GLY A 308 3.51 6.40 -6.89
CA GLY A 308 2.80 7.65 -6.63
C GLY A 308 1.58 7.41 -5.76
N SER A 309 1.45 8.23 -4.71
CA SER A 309 0.37 8.12 -3.74
C SER A 309 -0.60 9.29 -3.88
N VAL A 310 -1.86 8.99 -4.14
CA VAL A 310 -2.99 9.92 -4.10
C VAL A 310 -3.70 9.72 -2.77
N PHE A 311 -3.66 10.72 -1.89
CA PHE A 311 -4.13 10.55 -0.50
C PHE A 311 -5.66 10.46 -0.37
N VAL A 312 -6.40 11.05 -1.29
CA VAL A 312 -7.86 11.13 -1.22
C VAL A 312 -8.50 10.59 -2.49
N ALA A 313 -9.01 9.37 -2.44
CA ALA A 313 -9.77 8.71 -3.49
C ALA A 313 -11.12 8.22 -2.97
N GLY A 314 -11.21 6.99 -2.46
CA GLY A 314 -12.42 6.49 -1.81
C GLY A 314 -12.86 7.35 -0.62
N ALA A 315 -11.92 8.01 0.05
CA ALA A 315 -12.24 8.99 1.11
C ALA A 315 -13.12 10.14 0.62
N ALA A 316 -13.00 10.58 -0.64
CA ALA A 316 -13.89 11.59 -1.21
C ALA A 316 -15.34 11.08 -1.34
N ILE A 317 -15.50 9.79 -1.66
CA ILE A 317 -16.83 9.16 -1.72
C ILE A 317 -17.41 8.96 -0.32
N GLN A 318 -16.58 8.60 0.66
CA GLN A 318 -16.98 8.55 2.07
C GLN A 318 -17.42 9.93 2.56
N TRP A 319 -16.68 10.98 2.21
CA TRP A 319 -17.07 12.36 2.53
C TRP A 319 -18.41 12.76 1.92
N LEU A 320 -18.71 12.38 0.68
CA LEU A 320 -20.04 12.59 0.09
C LEU A 320 -21.15 11.87 0.86
N ARG A 321 -20.84 10.68 1.42
CA ARG A 321 -21.80 9.88 2.20
C ARG A 321 -21.97 10.42 3.62
N ASP A 322 -20.89 10.57 4.36
CA ASP A 322 -20.89 10.79 5.81
C ASP A 322 -20.88 12.29 6.16
N GLY A 323 -20.07 13.07 5.46
CA GLY A 323 -19.95 14.53 5.67
C GLY A 323 -21.05 15.32 4.98
N MET A 324 -21.19 15.15 3.67
CA MET A 324 -22.14 15.90 2.86
C MET A 324 -23.55 15.28 2.81
N ARG A 325 -23.68 14.01 3.17
CA ARG A 325 -24.95 13.25 3.14
C ARG A 325 -25.67 13.29 1.79
N MET A 326 -24.90 13.37 0.71
CA MET A 326 -25.41 13.41 -0.67
C MET A 326 -25.78 12.02 -1.19
N ILE A 327 -25.16 10.98 -0.64
CA ILE A 327 -25.41 9.56 -0.96
C ILE A 327 -25.54 8.78 0.35
N ARG A 328 -26.17 7.61 0.30
CA ARG A 328 -26.32 6.70 1.45
C ARG A 328 -25.32 5.54 1.43
N THR A 329 -24.92 5.11 0.23
CA THR A 329 -23.96 4.04 0.02
C THR A 329 -22.96 4.48 -1.06
N ALA A 330 -21.75 3.91 -1.05
CA ALA A 330 -20.74 4.23 -2.06
C ALA A 330 -21.22 3.89 -3.49
N GLY A 331 -21.98 2.80 -3.69
CA GLY A 331 -22.55 2.42 -4.99
C GLY A 331 -23.46 3.47 -5.60
N GLN A 332 -24.20 4.23 -4.77
CA GLN A 332 -25.05 5.30 -5.26
C GLN A 332 -24.28 6.42 -5.97
N SER A 333 -22.99 6.56 -5.75
CA SER A 333 -22.17 7.54 -6.49
C SER A 333 -22.19 7.26 -8.00
N GLU A 334 -22.10 5.99 -8.41
CA GLU A 334 -22.23 5.59 -9.81
C GLU A 334 -23.62 5.87 -10.38
N GLU A 335 -24.66 5.53 -9.61
CA GLU A 335 -26.06 5.74 -10.03
C GLU A 335 -26.38 7.23 -10.28
N TYR A 336 -25.95 8.11 -9.36
CA TYR A 336 -26.17 9.56 -9.49
C TYR A 336 -25.32 10.14 -10.61
N ALA A 337 -24.04 9.76 -10.73
CA ALA A 337 -23.15 10.25 -11.78
C ALA A 337 -23.64 9.93 -13.20
N LYS A 338 -24.30 8.78 -13.38
CA LYS A 338 -24.92 8.37 -14.66
C LYS A 338 -26.17 9.16 -15.06
N ARG A 339 -26.76 9.93 -14.14
CA ARG A 339 -27.97 10.74 -14.41
C ARG A 339 -27.69 12.03 -15.16
N VAL A 340 -26.42 12.39 -15.30
CA VAL A 340 -25.97 13.59 -16.01
C VAL A 340 -24.90 13.23 -17.04
N PRO A 341 -24.85 13.93 -18.18
CA PRO A 341 -23.92 13.61 -19.25
C PRO A 341 -22.46 13.92 -18.89
N ASP A 342 -22.22 14.93 -18.03
CA ASP A 342 -20.91 15.42 -17.61
C ASP A 342 -20.98 16.09 -16.23
N SER A 343 -19.88 16.63 -15.74
CA SER A 343 -19.81 17.38 -14.47
C SER A 343 -20.29 18.85 -14.59
N ASN A 344 -20.82 19.26 -15.73
CA ASN A 344 -21.24 20.64 -16.03
C ASN A 344 -20.16 21.70 -15.73
N GLY A 345 -18.88 21.34 -16.00
CA GLY A 345 -17.73 22.23 -15.78
C GLY A 345 -17.29 22.33 -14.30
N VAL A 346 -17.88 21.56 -13.41
CA VAL A 346 -17.44 21.47 -12.02
C VAL A 346 -16.22 20.59 -11.90
N TYR A 347 -15.18 21.07 -11.19
CA TYR A 347 -14.01 20.31 -10.80
C TYR A 347 -13.87 20.35 -9.29
N ILE A 348 -13.52 19.19 -8.71
CA ILE A 348 -13.27 19.05 -7.28
C ILE A 348 -11.83 18.56 -7.10
N VAL A 349 -11.03 19.32 -6.38
CA VAL A 349 -9.69 18.91 -5.94
C VAL A 349 -9.80 18.47 -4.48
N PRO A 350 -9.80 17.17 -4.16
CA PRO A 350 -10.12 16.70 -2.82
C PRO A 350 -8.88 16.70 -1.90
N ALA A 351 -8.18 17.81 -1.79
CA ALA A 351 -6.98 17.98 -0.98
C ALA A 351 -7.32 18.15 0.52
N PHE A 352 -8.09 17.23 1.13
CA PHE A 352 -8.56 17.36 2.51
C PHE A 352 -7.43 17.36 3.54
N ALA A 353 -6.33 16.67 3.24
CA ALA A 353 -5.13 16.59 4.06
C ALA A 353 -3.86 16.99 3.27
N GLY A 354 -4.00 17.93 2.34
CA GLY A 354 -2.96 18.27 1.39
C GLY A 354 -2.99 17.39 0.14
N MET A 355 -2.01 17.60 -0.74
CA MET A 355 -1.85 16.85 -2.00
C MET A 355 -0.61 15.96 -1.91
N GLY A 356 -0.74 14.71 -2.33
CA GLY A 356 0.35 13.76 -2.49
C GLY A 356 1.11 13.94 -3.80
N ALA A 357 1.66 12.84 -4.33
CA ALA A 357 2.35 12.85 -5.61
C ALA A 357 1.45 13.33 -6.76
N PRO A 358 1.97 14.06 -7.75
CA PRO A 358 3.35 14.56 -7.85
C PRO A 358 3.59 15.91 -7.14
N TYR A 359 2.59 16.47 -6.48
CA TYR A 359 2.57 17.87 -6.03
C TYR A 359 3.22 18.09 -4.65
N TRP A 360 3.10 17.15 -3.72
CA TRP A 360 3.64 17.19 -2.35
C TRP A 360 3.37 18.51 -1.63
N ASN A 361 2.13 18.99 -1.67
CA ASN A 361 1.72 20.22 -1.00
C ASN A 361 0.85 19.92 0.23
N PRO A 362 1.40 19.96 1.45
CA PRO A 362 0.65 19.66 2.68
C PRO A 362 -0.34 20.76 3.09
N TYR A 363 -0.21 21.97 2.52
CA TYR A 363 -1.02 23.13 2.85
C TYR A 363 -2.22 23.30 1.93
N ALA A 364 -2.24 22.66 0.76
CA ALA A 364 -3.41 22.65 -0.12
C ALA A 364 -4.65 22.13 0.62
N ARG A 365 -5.81 22.68 0.27
CA ARG A 365 -7.09 22.26 0.84
C ARG A 365 -8.10 21.94 -0.25
N GLY A 366 -9.13 21.17 0.13
CA GLY A 366 -10.21 20.81 -0.79
C GLY A 366 -10.81 22.04 -1.47
N THR A 367 -10.82 22.03 -2.81
CA THR A 367 -11.23 23.18 -3.62
C THR A 367 -12.25 22.75 -4.66
N ILE A 368 -13.30 23.54 -4.83
CA ILE A 368 -14.35 23.31 -5.80
C ILE A 368 -14.43 24.54 -6.72
N VAL A 369 -14.31 24.31 -8.03
CA VAL A 369 -14.38 25.40 -9.03
C VAL A 369 -15.38 25.06 -10.15
N GLY A 370 -15.78 26.07 -10.93
CA GLY A 370 -16.66 25.89 -12.07
C GLY A 370 -18.16 25.82 -11.72
N LEU A 371 -18.56 26.13 -10.50
CA LEU A 371 -19.95 26.16 -10.11
C LEU A 371 -20.75 27.24 -10.86
N THR A 372 -21.89 26.84 -11.41
CA THR A 372 -22.89 27.73 -12.00
C THR A 372 -24.25 27.45 -11.37
N ARG A 373 -25.23 28.33 -11.61
CA ARG A 373 -26.60 28.14 -11.09
C ARG A 373 -27.27 26.87 -11.64
N GLY A 374 -26.80 26.32 -12.76
CA GLY A 374 -27.29 25.08 -13.36
C GLY A 374 -26.75 23.80 -12.72
N CYS A 375 -25.77 23.90 -11.80
CA CYS A 375 -25.18 22.71 -11.16
C CYS A 375 -26.20 22.06 -10.21
N LYS A 376 -26.25 20.73 -10.25
CA LYS A 376 -27.09 19.88 -9.43
C LYS A 376 -26.21 18.93 -8.61
N LYS A 377 -26.82 18.27 -7.65
CA LYS A 377 -26.16 17.24 -6.80
C LYS A 377 -25.43 16.18 -7.64
N GLU A 378 -26.04 15.75 -8.73
CA GLU A 378 -25.48 14.74 -9.63
C GLU A 378 -24.17 15.18 -10.27
N HIS A 379 -24.07 16.45 -10.69
CA HIS A 379 -22.82 17.01 -11.25
C HIS A 379 -21.71 17.04 -10.21
N PHE A 380 -22.07 17.36 -8.96
CA PHE A 380 -21.13 17.39 -7.84
C PHE A 380 -20.58 15.98 -7.53
N ILE A 381 -21.46 14.98 -7.44
CA ILE A 381 -21.08 13.58 -7.21
C ILE A 381 -20.23 13.07 -8.38
N ARG A 382 -20.58 13.40 -9.62
CA ARG A 382 -19.81 13.03 -10.81
C ARG A 382 -18.42 13.66 -10.79
N ALA A 383 -18.31 14.96 -10.53
CA ALA A 383 -17.03 15.65 -10.42
C ALA A 383 -16.12 15.05 -9.33
N THR A 384 -16.71 14.56 -8.24
CA THR A 384 -15.95 13.85 -7.19
C THR A 384 -15.40 12.52 -7.69
N LEU A 385 -16.16 11.72 -8.43
CA LEU A 385 -15.66 10.49 -9.06
C LEU A 385 -14.57 10.79 -10.10
N GLU A 386 -14.81 11.77 -10.99
CA GLU A 386 -13.86 12.18 -12.01
C GLU A 386 -12.53 12.68 -11.40
N SER A 387 -12.57 13.32 -10.22
CA SER A 387 -11.38 13.81 -9.53
C SER A 387 -10.40 12.71 -9.17
N ILE A 388 -10.89 11.52 -8.88
CA ILE A 388 -10.06 10.34 -8.57
C ILE A 388 -9.25 9.94 -9.80
N ALA A 389 -9.89 9.90 -10.96
CA ALA A 389 -9.24 9.54 -12.23
C ALA A 389 -8.26 10.62 -12.70
N TYR A 390 -8.57 11.90 -12.50
CA TYR A 390 -7.65 12.99 -12.82
C TYR A 390 -6.37 12.93 -12.00
N GLN A 391 -6.47 12.72 -10.67
CA GLN A 391 -5.30 12.58 -9.81
C GLN A 391 -4.44 11.38 -10.23
N ALA A 392 -5.07 10.23 -10.56
CA ALA A 392 -4.36 9.06 -11.07
C ALA A 392 -3.66 9.37 -12.41
N LYS A 393 -4.28 10.14 -13.31
CA LYS A 393 -3.65 10.58 -14.57
C LYS A 393 -2.41 11.44 -14.34
N ASP A 394 -2.44 12.35 -13.36
CA ASP A 394 -1.28 13.19 -13.03
C ASP A 394 -0.09 12.33 -12.58
N VAL A 395 -0.35 11.31 -11.75
CA VAL A 395 0.69 10.35 -11.29
C VAL A 395 1.21 9.51 -12.46
N ILE A 396 0.32 8.96 -13.29
CA ILE A 396 0.72 8.15 -14.47
C ILE A 396 1.58 8.98 -15.41
N HIS A 397 1.22 10.23 -15.66
CA HIS A 397 2.01 11.11 -16.51
C HIS A 397 3.43 11.32 -15.96
N ALA A 398 3.57 11.54 -14.66
CA ALA A 398 4.87 11.63 -14.02
C ALA A 398 5.67 10.31 -14.14
N MET A 399 5.01 9.16 -14.04
CA MET A 399 5.64 7.84 -14.23
C MET A 399 6.14 7.65 -15.66
N GLU A 400 5.34 8.03 -16.65
CA GLU A 400 5.71 7.96 -18.07
C GLU A 400 6.93 8.83 -18.39
N GLU A 401 6.97 10.06 -17.85
CA GLU A 401 8.10 10.97 -18.04
C GLU A 401 9.38 10.48 -17.35
N ASP A 402 9.30 9.98 -16.11
CA ASP A 402 10.46 9.49 -15.39
C ASP A 402 11.01 8.18 -15.97
N ALA A 403 10.13 7.25 -16.35
CA ALA A 403 10.52 5.94 -16.86
C ALA A 403 10.85 5.92 -18.36
N GLY A 404 10.47 6.97 -19.09
CA GLY A 404 10.65 7.04 -20.54
C GLY A 404 9.84 5.98 -21.29
N VAL A 405 8.67 5.61 -20.77
CA VAL A 405 7.77 4.59 -21.33
C VAL A 405 6.37 5.16 -21.48
N THR A 406 5.62 4.67 -22.47
CA THR A 406 4.19 4.98 -22.61
C THR A 406 3.38 3.86 -21.99
N LEU A 407 2.32 4.21 -21.28
CA LEU A 407 1.41 3.26 -20.64
C LEU A 407 0.69 2.39 -21.69
N ASN A 408 0.88 1.09 -21.63
CA ASN A 408 0.16 0.14 -22.50
C ASN A 408 -1.23 -0.23 -21.96
N GLY A 409 -1.44 -0.08 -20.66
CA GLY A 409 -2.68 -0.37 -19.97
C GLY A 409 -2.51 -0.25 -18.47
N LEU A 410 -3.61 -0.01 -17.77
CA LEU A 410 -3.65 0.14 -16.32
C LEU A 410 -4.39 -1.03 -15.69
N ARG A 411 -3.77 -1.80 -14.82
CA ARG A 411 -4.44 -2.81 -14.03
C ARG A 411 -4.99 -2.19 -12.75
N VAL A 412 -6.24 -2.50 -12.41
CA VAL A 412 -6.93 -1.86 -11.28
C VAL A 412 -7.52 -2.88 -10.32
N ASP A 413 -7.46 -2.56 -9.04
CA ASP A 413 -8.05 -3.34 -7.95
C ASP A 413 -8.54 -2.46 -6.80
N GLY A 414 -8.92 -3.07 -5.69
CA GLY A 414 -9.47 -2.38 -4.53
C GLY A 414 -10.94 -2.02 -4.67
N GLY A 415 -11.58 -1.66 -3.56
CA GLY A 415 -13.04 -1.55 -3.46
C GLY A 415 -13.68 -0.57 -4.44
N ALA A 416 -13.06 0.58 -4.73
CA ALA A 416 -13.65 1.56 -5.64
C ALA A 416 -13.50 1.18 -7.12
N SER A 417 -12.66 0.19 -7.47
CA SER A 417 -12.58 -0.35 -8.83
C SER A 417 -13.86 -1.05 -9.29
N ALA A 418 -14.76 -1.39 -8.36
CA ALA A 418 -16.08 -1.92 -8.67
C ALA A 418 -16.98 -0.91 -9.39
N ASN A 419 -16.73 0.39 -9.24
CA ASN A 419 -17.47 1.47 -9.91
C ASN A 419 -17.10 1.57 -11.38
N ASN A 420 -17.98 1.10 -12.26
CA ASN A 420 -17.71 1.05 -13.71
C ASN A 420 -17.60 2.45 -14.35
N MET A 421 -18.33 3.45 -13.82
CA MET A 421 -18.24 4.81 -14.33
C MET A 421 -16.87 5.41 -14.05
N LEU A 422 -16.34 5.23 -12.84
CA LEU A 422 -14.99 5.66 -12.47
C LEU A 422 -13.94 4.99 -13.37
N VAL A 423 -14.02 3.66 -13.52
CA VAL A 423 -13.01 2.90 -14.29
C VAL A 423 -13.07 3.21 -15.79
N GLN A 424 -14.28 3.43 -16.35
CA GLN A 424 -14.41 3.89 -17.73
C GLN A 424 -13.83 5.29 -17.92
N PHE A 425 -14.16 6.22 -17.02
CA PHE A 425 -13.60 7.57 -17.07
C PHE A 425 -12.07 7.57 -16.88
N GLN A 426 -11.54 6.64 -16.07
CA GLN A 426 -10.10 6.44 -15.97
C GLN A 426 -9.50 6.03 -17.31
N ALA A 427 -10.08 5.08 -18.03
CA ALA A 427 -9.61 4.66 -19.36
C ALA A 427 -9.64 5.85 -20.34
N ASP A 428 -10.74 6.60 -20.33
CA ASP A 428 -10.94 7.76 -21.19
C ASP A 428 -9.89 8.87 -20.96
N ILE A 429 -9.59 9.17 -19.68
CA ILE A 429 -8.71 10.30 -19.34
C ILE A 429 -7.22 9.96 -19.48
N ILE A 430 -6.82 8.69 -19.31
CA ILE A 430 -5.44 8.27 -19.54
C ILE A 430 -5.15 7.89 -21.00
N ASP A 431 -6.17 7.73 -21.83
CA ASP A 431 -6.08 7.27 -23.23
C ASP A 431 -5.48 5.87 -23.38
N ALA A 432 -5.79 4.99 -22.44
CA ALA A 432 -5.29 3.61 -22.44
C ALA A 432 -6.32 2.66 -21.84
N ALA A 433 -6.23 1.38 -22.20
CA ALA A 433 -7.10 0.36 -21.64
C ALA A 433 -6.93 0.22 -20.13
N VAL A 434 -8.05 0.05 -19.41
CA VAL A 434 -8.04 -0.29 -17.99
C VAL A 434 -8.54 -1.72 -17.81
N LEU A 435 -7.77 -2.54 -17.09
CA LEU A 435 -7.98 -3.96 -16.90
C LEU A 435 -8.33 -4.23 -15.43
N ARG A 436 -9.52 -4.76 -15.18
CA ARG A 436 -9.94 -5.20 -13.85
C ARG A 436 -9.99 -6.73 -13.81
N PRO A 437 -9.22 -7.40 -12.92
CA PRO A 437 -9.25 -8.85 -12.78
C PRO A 437 -10.57 -9.35 -12.17
N GLU A 438 -10.82 -10.65 -12.27
CA GLU A 438 -11.92 -11.30 -11.55
C GLU A 438 -11.68 -11.25 -10.03
N CYS A 439 -10.47 -11.59 -9.58
CA CYS A 439 -10.07 -11.48 -8.19
C CYS A 439 -9.54 -10.06 -7.90
N ILE A 440 -10.30 -9.26 -7.19
CA ILE A 440 -9.92 -7.89 -6.80
C ILE A 440 -9.08 -7.84 -5.51
N GLU A 441 -8.89 -8.96 -4.82
CA GLU A 441 -8.05 -9.09 -3.62
C GLU A 441 -6.58 -9.38 -4.00
N THR A 442 -6.06 -8.59 -4.91
CA THR A 442 -4.75 -8.81 -5.54
C THR A 442 -3.60 -8.63 -4.56
N THR A 443 -3.77 -7.83 -3.51
CA THR A 443 -2.79 -7.66 -2.43
C THR A 443 -2.53 -8.99 -1.70
N ALA A 444 -3.58 -9.63 -1.22
CA ALA A 444 -3.48 -10.93 -0.55
C ALA A 444 -3.02 -12.03 -1.53
N LEU A 445 -3.52 -11.99 -2.77
CA LEU A 445 -3.12 -12.94 -3.81
C LEU A 445 -1.63 -12.83 -4.13
N GLY A 446 -1.08 -11.61 -4.16
CA GLY A 446 0.36 -11.39 -4.37
C GLY A 446 1.22 -12.01 -3.28
N ALA A 447 0.84 -11.86 -2.01
CA ALA A 447 1.52 -12.52 -0.90
C ALA A 447 1.40 -14.05 -1.00
N ALA A 448 0.22 -14.56 -1.41
CA ALA A 448 0.02 -15.99 -1.65
C ALA A 448 0.94 -16.49 -2.78
N TYR A 449 1.03 -15.76 -3.89
CA TYR A 449 1.91 -16.14 -5.01
C TYR A 449 3.38 -16.17 -4.61
N LEU A 450 3.87 -15.16 -3.86
CA LEU A 450 5.24 -15.15 -3.34
C LEU A 450 5.53 -16.36 -2.45
N ALA A 451 4.60 -16.68 -1.54
CA ALA A 451 4.73 -17.83 -0.66
C ALA A 451 4.65 -19.16 -1.42
N GLY A 452 3.71 -19.24 -2.36
CA GLY A 452 3.49 -20.47 -3.16
C GLY A 452 4.67 -20.77 -4.09
N LEU A 453 5.31 -19.76 -4.68
CA LEU A 453 6.53 -19.94 -5.47
C LEU A 453 7.67 -20.50 -4.61
N ALA A 454 7.92 -19.90 -3.45
CA ALA A 454 8.96 -20.38 -2.54
C ALA A 454 8.68 -21.78 -1.98
N ALA A 455 7.40 -22.15 -1.81
CA ALA A 455 6.97 -23.47 -1.33
C ALA A 455 6.85 -24.53 -2.45
N GLY A 456 7.08 -24.16 -3.71
CA GLY A 456 6.87 -25.03 -4.87
C GLY A 456 5.41 -25.42 -5.10
N TYR A 457 4.46 -24.59 -4.67
CA TYR A 457 3.04 -24.73 -4.93
C TYR A 457 2.70 -24.28 -6.35
N TRP A 458 3.28 -23.19 -6.82
CA TRP A 458 3.36 -22.78 -8.22
C TRP A 458 4.82 -22.86 -8.68
N LYS A 459 5.01 -23.23 -9.93
CA LYS A 459 6.33 -23.49 -10.51
C LYS A 459 7.11 -22.21 -10.76
N ASP A 460 6.49 -21.23 -11.42
CA ASP A 460 7.11 -20.00 -11.88
C ASP A 460 6.10 -18.85 -12.09
N ARG A 461 6.57 -17.68 -12.51
CA ARG A 461 5.73 -16.51 -12.81
C ARG A 461 4.80 -16.72 -14.01
N ASP A 462 5.12 -17.63 -14.94
CA ASP A 462 4.28 -17.89 -16.11
C ASP A 462 3.03 -18.68 -15.71
N GLU A 463 3.15 -19.67 -14.83
CA GLU A 463 1.98 -20.36 -14.25
C GLU A 463 1.09 -19.38 -13.46
N ILE A 464 1.66 -18.43 -12.74
CA ILE A 464 0.90 -17.38 -12.06
C ILE A 464 0.15 -16.49 -13.06
N ARG A 465 0.79 -16.11 -14.18
CA ARG A 465 0.12 -15.33 -15.25
C ARG A 465 -1.08 -16.07 -15.84
N GLU A 466 -1.01 -17.40 -15.99
CA GLU A 466 -2.14 -18.21 -16.46
C GLU A 466 -3.33 -18.20 -15.48
N ASN A 467 -3.05 -18.06 -14.18
CA ASN A 467 -4.09 -17.93 -13.14
C ASN A 467 -4.75 -16.54 -13.12
N TRP A 468 -4.09 -15.52 -13.67
CA TRP A 468 -4.65 -14.17 -13.70
C TRP A 468 -5.79 -14.10 -14.73
N GLN A 469 -7.02 -13.94 -14.26
CA GLN A 469 -8.20 -13.91 -15.10
C GLN A 469 -8.71 -12.46 -15.24
N LEU A 470 -8.91 -12.04 -16.50
CA LEU A 470 -9.50 -10.75 -16.83
C LEU A 470 -11.01 -10.78 -16.55
N GLY A 471 -11.47 -10.03 -15.56
CA GLY A 471 -12.89 -9.85 -15.29
C GLY A 471 -13.54 -8.85 -16.24
N ARG A 472 -12.91 -7.68 -16.45
CA ARG A 472 -13.41 -6.68 -17.40
C ARG A 472 -12.30 -5.78 -17.94
N ARG A 473 -12.41 -5.46 -19.24
CA ARG A 473 -11.58 -4.49 -19.96
C ARG A 473 -12.41 -3.26 -20.30
N PHE A 474 -11.87 -2.08 -20.06
CA PHE A 474 -12.46 -0.79 -20.39
C PHE A 474 -11.55 -0.09 -21.41
N GLU A 475 -12.06 0.15 -22.61
CA GLU A 475 -11.35 0.85 -23.68
C GLU A 475 -11.67 2.34 -23.62
N PRO A 476 -10.70 3.23 -23.96
CA PRO A 476 -10.98 4.65 -24.08
C PRO A 476 -11.94 4.91 -25.25
N VAL A 477 -13.00 5.64 -24.98
CA VAL A 477 -14.03 6.01 -25.98
C VAL A 477 -14.19 7.52 -26.15
N MET A 478 -13.55 8.31 -25.27
CA MET A 478 -13.64 9.77 -25.29
C MET A 478 -12.84 10.38 -26.43
N ASP A 479 -13.43 11.34 -27.12
CA ASP A 479 -12.72 12.14 -28.13
C ASP A 479 -11.51 12.87 -27.57
N SER A 480 -10.45 12.96 -28.36
CA SER A 480 -9.18 13.58 -27.94
C SER A 480 -9.31 15.06 -27.61
N GLY A 481 -10.19 15.77 -28.31
CA GLY A 481 -10.47 17.21 -28.09
C GLY A 481 -11.18 17.43 -26.75
N GLU A 482 -12.16 16.56 -26.44
CA GLU A 482 -12.86 16.57 -25.14
C GLU A 482 -11.89 16.25 -24.00
N ARG A 483 -11.09 15.20 -24.13
CA ARG A 483 -10.05 14.83 -23.16
C ARG A 483 -9.11 16.00 -22.87
N LYS A 484 -8.58 16.64 -23.89
CA LYS A 484 -7.69 17.82 -23.74
C LYS A 484 -8.38 18.98 -23.04
N LYS A 485 -9.68 19.21 -23.31
CA LYS A 485 -10.49 20.25 -22.65
C LYS A 485 -10.63 19.94 -21.15
N LEU A 486 -10.98 18.71 -20.81
CA LEU A 486 -11.16 18.26 -19.43
C LEU A 486 -9.85 18.33 -18.63
N LEU A 487 -8.74 17.87 -19.19
CA LEU A 487 -7.42 17.94 -18.56
C LEU A 487 -6.97 19.40 -18.33
N ARG A 488 -7.21 20.32 -19.28
CA ARG A 488 -6.93 21.74 -19.06
C ARG A 488 -7.77 22.32 -17.92
N GLY A 489 -9.04 21.91 -17.81
CA GLY A 489 -9.92 22.31 -16.69
C GLY A 489 -9.39 21.81 -15.36
N TRP A 490 -8.98 20.54 -15.30
CA TRP A 490 -8.37 19.93 -14.11
C TRP A 490 -7.09 20.67 -13.67
N GLN A 491 -6.17 20.93 -14.60
CA GLN A 491 -4.93 21.66 -14.29
C GLN A 491 -5.19 23.06 -13.73
N ARG A 492 -6.24 23.73 -14.19
CA ARG A 492 -6.67 25.02 -13.64
C ARG A 492 -7.22 24.88 -12.23
N ALA A 493 -8.01 23.84 -11.96
CA ALA A 493 -8.55 23.55 -10.63
C ALA A 493 -7.44 23.24 -9.61
N VAL A 494 -6.47 22.42 -10.00
CA VAL A 494 -5.28 22.13 -9.18
C VAL A 494 -4.49 23.40 -8.86
N ARG A 495 -4.34 24.30 -9.85
CA ARG A 495 -3.68 25.60 -9.62
C ARG A 495 -4.41 26.42 -8.57
N CYS A 496 -5.74 26.48 -8.61
CA CYS A 496 -6.53 27.18 -7.59
C CYS A 496 -6.32 26.60 -6.19
N ALA A 497 -6.29 25.26 -6.05
CA ALA A 497 -6.04 24.61 -4.79
C ALA A 497 -4.62 24.87 -4.23
N ARG A 498 -3.63 25.02 -5.12
CA ARG A 498 -2.25 25.36 -4.73
C ARG A 498 -2.12 26.84 -4.34
N LEU A 499 -2.72 27.75 -5.11
CA LEU A 499 -2.75 29.19 -4.77
C LEU A 499 -3.36 29.46 -3.40
N TRP A 500 -4.42 28.72 -3.03
CA TRP A 500 -4.99 28.81 -1.67
C TRP A 500 -3.95 28.53 -0.57
N ALA A 501 -2.96 27.70 -0.85
CA ALA A 501 -1.89 27.35 0.10
C ALA A 501 -0.75 28.37 0.15
N GLU A 502 -0.58 29.20 -0.88
CA GLU A 502 0.47 30.23 -0.95
C GLU A 502 0.14 31.48 -0.11
N ASP A 503 -1.16 31.75 0.13
CA ASP A 503 -1.66 32.89 0.89
C ASP A 503 -1.92 32.57 2.38
N GLY A 504 -1.60 31.35 2.84
CA GLY A 504 -1.81 30.90 4.22
C GLY A 504 -0.52 30.99 5.03
N GLU A 505 -0.45 31.95 5.96
CA GLU A 505 0.49 31.97 7.09
C GLU A 505 0.32 30.75 8.00
#